data_6a03ee7e2cfc596d90f43401ec9b34f2
#
_entry.id   6a03ee7e2cfc596d90f43401ec9b34f2
#
_cell.length_a   1.000
_cell.length_b   1.000
_cell.length_c   1.000
_cell.angle_alpha   90.00
_cell.angle_beta   90.00
_cell.angle_gamma   90.00
#
_symmetry.space_group_name_H-M   'P 1'
#
loop_
_entity.id
_entity.type
_entity.pdbx_description
1 polymer ?
#
loop_
_entity_poly.entity_id
_entity_poly.type
_entity_poly.pdbx_seq_one_letter_code
_entity_poly.pdbx_strand_id
1 'polypeptide(L)'
;MLDDGNGRVVGYCIGAADTMSFAQRWRDVFTPTIDPKLVPPPDVQTNDSRMEREDARHFRKAVYEADCSMLLPWPQVLEQYPAHLHIDILPEYQRKGWGSVLMQVFLGAVKSVGAKGAHLDMVQSNTSARAFYEKVGFQVCPHVLDDGASGQPGVNGIVVTLVISL
;
A
#
# COMPACT_ATOMS: atom_id res chain seq x y z
N MET A 1 1.15 -10.25 12.51
CA MET A 1 0.60 -9.36 13.55
C MET A 1 1.59 -9.31 14.71
N LEU A 2 1.62 -8.19 15.42
CA LEU A 2 2.38 -7.99 16.66
C LEU A 2 1.39 -7.94 17.81
N ASP A 3 1.57 -8.83 18.79
CA ASP A 3 0.76 -8.91 20.02
C ASP A 3 1.61 -8.41 21.20
N ASP A 4 0.98 -7.79 22.19
CA ASP A 4 1.66 -7.27 23.39
C ASP A 4 1.96 -8.34 24.46
N GLY A 5 1.63 -9.60 24.20
CA GLY A 5 1.75 -10.72 25.12
C GLY A 5 0.50 -10.95 26.00
N ASN A 6 -0.51 -10.08 25.89
CA ASN A 6 -1.77 -10.18 26.63
C ASN A 6 -2.98 -10.36 25.69
N GLY A 7 -2.73 -10.68 24.41
CA GLY A 7 -3.77 -10.88 23.41
C GLY A 7 -4.27 -9.60 22.74
N ARG A 8 -3.62 -8.44 22.98
CA ARG A 8 -3.93 -7.20 22.28
C ARG A 8 -3.02 -7.04 21.06
N VAL A 9 -3.59 -6.93 19.88
CA VAL A 9 -2.84 -6.58 18.66
C VAL A 9 -2.42 -5.12 18.71
N VAL A 10 -1.10 -4.88 18.61
CA VAL A 10 -0.48 -3.55 18.73
C VAL A 10 0.28 -3.14 17.47
N GLY A 11 0.26 -3.99 16.45
CA GLY A 11 0.83 -3.70 15.15
C GLY A 11 0.64 -4.84 14.15
N TYR A 12 0.82 -4.51 12.87
CA TYR A 12 0.73 -5.49 11.81
C TYR A 12 1.62 -5.12 10.64
N CYS A 13 1.94 -6.12 9.81
CA CYS A 13 2.37 -5.95 8.43
C CYS A 13 1.51 -6.88 7.58
N ILE A 14 0.83 -6.34 6.59
CA ILE A 14 0.02 -7.06 5.61
C ILE A 14 0.46 -6.68 4.21
N GLY A 15 0.18 -7.53 3.24
CA GLY A 15 0.46 -7.24 1.84
C GLY A 15 0.18 -8.44 0.94
N ALA A 16 0.55 -8.29 -0.31
CA ALA A 16 0.42 -9.33 -1.32
C ALA A 16 1.79 -9.60 -1.96
N ALA A 17 2.03 -10.83 -2.35
CA ALA A 17 3.25 -11.22 -3.05
C ALA A 17 3.24 -10.79 -4.54
N ASP A 18 2.04 -10.56 -5.11
CA ASP A 18 1.84 -10.14 -6.49
C ASP A 18 0.67 -9.16 -6.58
N THR A 19 0.98 -7.90 -6.89
CA THR A 19 0.03 -6.79 -6.96
C THR A 19 -0.98 -6.96 -8.08
N MET A 20 -0.57 -7.50 -9.25
CA MET A 20 -1.46 -7.71 -10.39
C MET A 20 -2.55 -8.74 -10.05
N SER A 21 -2.14 -9.88 -9.51
CA SER A 21 -3.05 -10.94 -9.07
C SER A 21 -3.95 -10.46 -7.93
N PHE A 22 -3.43 -9.64 -7.01
CA PHE A 22 -4.22 -9.06 -5.93
C PHE A 22 -5.30 -8.13 -6.49
N ALA A 23 -4.95 -7.21 -7.39
CA ALA A 23 -5.90 -6.28 -8.00
C ALA A 23 -6.98 -7.02 -8.82
N GLN A 24 -6.62 -8.09 -9.54
CA GLN A 24 -7.57 -8.93 -10.24
C GLN A 24 -8.57 -9.58 -9.27
N ARG A 25 -8.08 -10.20 -8.20
CA ARG A 25 -8.94 -10.80 -7.18
C ARG A 25 -9.80 -9.79 -6.45
N TRP A 26 -9.30 -8.57 -6.24
CA TRP A 26 -10.09 -7.50 -5.66
C TRP A 26 -11.32 -7.20 -6.52
N ARG A 27 -11.14 -7.04 -7.83
CA ARG A 27 -12.23 -6.81 -8.78
C ARG A 27 -13.21 -7.99 -8.85
N ASP A 28 -12.68 -9.21 -8.94
CA ASP A 28 -13.50 -10.39 -9.24
C ASP A 28 -14.21 -10.96 -8.01
N VAL A 29 -13.61 -10.79 -6.82
CA VAL A 29 -14.08 -11.46 -5.60
C VAL A 29 -14.58 -10.46 -4.57
N PHE A 30 -13.80 -9.40 -4.28
CA PHE A 30 -14.16 -8.46 -3.21
C PHE A 30 -15.20 -7.43 -3.68
N THR A 31 -14.98 -6.75 -4.80
CA THR A 31 -15.89 -5.71 -5.30
C THR A 31 -17.36 -6.20 -5.42
N PRO A 32 -17.66 -7.42 -5.89
CA PRO A 32 -19.03 -7.93 -5.92
C PRO A 32 -19.70 -8.12 -4.54
N THR A 33 -18.92 -8.13 -3.45
CA THR A 33 -19.48 -8.26 -2.08
C THR A 33 -19.93 -6.93 -1.48
N ILE A 34 -19.59 -5.81 -2.13
CA ILE A 34 -19.93 -4.48 -1.65
C ILE A 34 -21.44 -4.25 -1.85
N ASP A 35 -22.15 -3.92 -0.79
CA ASP A 35 -23.55 -3.48 -0.90
C ASP A 35 -23.58 -2.02 -1.43
N PRO A 36 -24.08 -1.81 -2.67
CA PRO A 36 -24.11 -0.47 -3.27
C PRO A 36 -25.09 0.50 -2.58
N LYS A 37 -25.95 0.00 -1.69
CA LYS A 37 -26.81 0.85 -0.85
C LYS A 37 -26.03 1.46 0.32
N LEU A 38 -25.03 0.73 0.84
CA LEU A 38 -24.18 1.19 1.93
C LEU A 38 -22.97 1.97 1.42
N VAL A 39 -22.35 1.51 0.36
CA VAL A 39 -21.21 2.14 -0.30
C VAL A 39 -21.55 2.31 -1.79
N PRO A 40 -22.15 3.43 -2.18
CA PRO A 40 -22.51 3.67 -3.60
C PRO A 40 -21.28 3.67 -4.50
N PRO A 41 -21.37 3.16 -5.76
CA PRO A 41 -20.29 3.27 -6.73
C PRO A 41 -19.81 4.71 -6.94
N PRO A 42 -18.52 4.93 -7.28
CA PRO A 42 -17.92 6.26 -7.32
C PRO A 42 -18.57 7.21 -8.36
N ASP A 43 -19.12 6.68 -9.42
CA ASP A 43 -19.81 7.38 -10.51
C ASP A 43 -21.30 7.69 -10.19
N VAL A 44 -21.83 7.13 -9.10
CA VAL A 44 -23.21 7.36 -8.67
C VAL A 44 -23.28 8.56 -7.73
N GLN A 45 -24.03 9.59 -8.13
CA GLN A 45 -24.36 10.71 -7.26
C GLN A 45 -25.40 10.29 -6.22
N THR A 46 -25.17 10.62 -4.95
CA THR A 46 -26.06 10.26 -3.86
C THR A 46 -26.77 11.47 -3.27
N ASN A 47 -27.91 11.23 -2.60
CA ASN A 47 -28.61 12.28 -1.83
C ASN A 47 -28.02 12.44 -0.42
N ASP A 48 -27.04 11.62 -0.02
CA ASP A 48 -26.34 11.74 1.26
C ASP A 48 -25.11 12.63 1.10
N SER A 49 -25.17 13.84 1.64
CA SER A 49 -24.09 14.82 1.56
C SER A 49 -22.77 14.33 2.17
N ARG A 50 -22.82 13.34 3.09
CA ARG A 50 -21.62 12.72 3.66
C ARG A 50 -20.87 11.88 2.62
N MET A 51 -21.59 11.23 1.71
CA MET A 51 -21.02 10.44 0.62
C MET A 51 -20.47 11.30 -0.51
N GLU A 52 -20.88 12.57 -0.58
CA GLU A 52 -20.43 13.53 -1.60
C GLU A 52 -19.20 14.34 -1.15
N ARG A 53 -18.73 14.19 0.07
CA ARG A 53 -17.47 14.76 0.53
C ARG A 53 -16.31 14.19 -0.28
N GLU A 54 -15.27 14.99 -0.49
CA GLU A 54 -14.08 14.62 -1.26
C GLU A 54 -13.40 13.34 -0.71
N ASP A 55 -13.22 13.28 0.62
CA ASP A 55 -12.65 12.12 1.30
C ASP A 55 -13.51 10.85 1.10
N ALA A 56 -14.83 10.95 1.25
CA ALA A 56 -15.74 9.83 1.04
C ALA A 56 -15.75 9.36 -0.42
N ARG A 57 -15.74 10.27 -1.39
CA ARG A 57 -15.61 9.93 -2.81
C ARG A 57 -14.30 9.22 -3.10
N HIS A 58 -13.19 9.70 -2.52
CA HIS A 58 -11.90 9.05 -2.67
C HIS A 58 -11.93 7.61 -2.13
N PHE A 59 -12.48 7.38 -0.94
CA PHE A 59 -12.62 6.03 -0.38
C PHE A 59 -13.55 5.15 -1.20
N ARG A 60 -14.68 5.66 -1.68
CA ARG A 60 -15.57 4.93 -2.59
C ARG A 60 -14.82 4.48 -3.84
N LYS A 61 -14.05 5.37 -4.45
CA LYS A 61 -13.20 5.05 -5.60
C LYS A 61 -12.18 3.95 -5.26
N ALA A 62 -11.44 4.08 -4.18
CA ALA A 62 -10.45 3.09 -3.75
C ALA A 62 -11.05 1.71 -3.47
N VAL A 63 -12.29 1.65 -2.96
CA VAL A 63 -13.00 0.39 -2.68
C VAL A 63 -13.46 -0.31 -3.96
N TYR A 64 -13.95 0.42 -4.95
CA TYR A 64 -14.43 -0.15 -6.23
C TYR A 64 -13.30 -0.34 -7.25
N GLU A 65 -12.32 0.55 -7.24
CA GLU A 65 -11.21 0.64 -8.21
C GLU A 65 -9.88 0.47 -7.48
N ALA A 66 -9.54 -0.76 -7.10
CA ALA A 66 -8.26 -1.07 -6.43
C ALA A 66 -7.04 -0.54 -7.21
N ASP A 67 -7.17 -0.43 -8.54
CA ASP A 67 -6.14 0.03 -9.46
C ASP A 67 -5.71 1.47 -9.19
N CYS A 68 -6.60 2.31 -8.69
CA CYS A 68 -6.34 3.74 -8.53
C CYS A 68 -5.28 4.06 -7.45
N SER A 69 -4.99 3.10 -6.58
CA SER A 69 -3.99 3.22 -5.51
C SER A 69 -2.81 2.24 -5.66
N MET A 70 -2.67 1.61 -6.82
CA MET A 70 -1.64 0.62 -7.09
C MET A 70 -0.81 1.01 -8.32
N LEU A 71 0.42 0.50 -8.42
CA LEU A 71 1.32 0.76 -9.54
C LEU A 71 0.94 0.05 -10.85
N LEU A 72 -0.34 -0.24 -11.08
CA LEU A 72 -0.81 -0.93 -12.29
C LEU A 72 -0.51 -0.18 -13.59
N PRO A 73 -0.50 1.18 -13.62
CA PRO A 73 -0.06 1.92 -14.81
C PRO A 73 1.43 1.74 -15.17
N TRP A 74 2.23 1.18 -14.24
CA TRP A 74 3.69 0.99 -14.44
C TRP A 74 4.06 -0.50 -14.33
N PRO A 75 3.66 -1.34 -15.30
CA PRO A 75 3.90 -2.78 -15.27
C PRO A 75 5.38 -3.13 -15.17
N GLN A 76 6.28 -2.31 -15.75
CA GLN A 76 7.73 -2.49 -15.66
C GLN A 76 8.25 -2.39 -14.21
N VAL A 77 7.59 -1.63 -13.34
CA VAL A 77 7.91 -1.57 -11.90
C VAL A 77 7.44 -2.83 -11.21
N LEU A 78 6.21 -3.29 -11.54
CA LEU A 78 5.63 -4.48 -10.96
C LEU A 78 6.35 -5.77 -11.39
N GLU A 79 6.97 -5.80 -12.56
CA GLU A 79 7.82 -6.93 -12.98
C GLU A 79 9.05 -7.12 -12.08
N GLN A 80 9.58 -6.02 -11.52
CA GLN A 80 10.76 -6.03 -10.65
C GLN A 80 10.36 -6.10 -9.17
N TYR A 81 9.29 -5.43 -8.78
CA TYR A 81 8.84 -5.27 -7.39
C TYR A 81 7.36 -5.65 -7.25
N PRO A 82 7.01 -6.94 -7.52
CA PRO A 82 5.61 -7.37 -7.59
C PRO A 82 4.87 -7.33 -6.25
N ALA A 83 5.56 -7.51 -5.12
CA ALA A 83 4.93 -7.52 -3.81
C ALA A 83 4.67 -6.10 -3.30
N HIS A 84 3.56 -5.90 -2.60
CA HIS A 84 3.29 -4.65 -1.88
C HIS A 84 2.91 -4.91 -0.43
N LEU A 85 3.06 -3.90 0.42
CA LEU A 85 2.80 -4.03 1.84
C LEU A 85 2.21 -2.76 2.45
N HIS A 86 1.57 -2.97 3.60
CA HIS A 86 1.19 -1.94 4.54
C HIS A 86 1.61 -2.35 5.95
N ILE A 87 2.20 -1.44 6.73
CA ILE A 87 2.68 -1.70 8.09
C ILE A 87 2.29 -0.57 9.02
N ASP A 88 1.67 -0.92 10.14
CA ASP A 88 1.38 0.00 11.23
C ASP A 88 1.73 -0.61 12.58
N ILE A 89 2.23 0.23 13.48
CA ILE A 89 2.51 -0.11 14.88
C ILE A 89 2.05 1.05 15.74
N LEU A 90 1.31 0.75 16.80
CA LEU A 90 0.86 1.76 17.75
C LEU A 90 2.05 2.58 18.28
N PRO A 91 1.90 3.91 18.48
CA PRO A 91 3.00 4.80 18.84
C PRO A 91 3.83 4.34 20.05
N GLU A 92 3.16 3.82 21.08
CA GLU A 92 3.80 3.34 22.31
C GLU A 92 4.65 2.07 22.12
N TYR A 93 4.49 1.37 20.96
CA TYR A 93 5.26 0.18 20.58
C TYR A 93 6.28 0.44 19.48
N GLN A 94 6.32 1.66 18.93
CA GLN A 94 7.30 2.05 17.93
C GLN A 94 8.70 2.20 18.53
N ARG A 95 9.72 2.24 17.67
CA ARG A 95 11.15 2.42 18.03
C ARG A 95 11.72 1.37 19.00
N LYS A 96 11.07 0.21 19.11
CA LYS A 96 11.50 -0.95 19.91
C LYS A 96 12.03 -2.11 19.03
N GLY A 97 12.27 -1.87 17.74
CA GLY A 97 12.76 -2.89 16.80
C GLY A 97 11.65 -3.71 16.11
N TRP A 98 10.41 -3.65 16.58
CA TRP A 98 9.32 -4.49 16.08
C TRP A 98 9.00 -4.27 14.59
N GLY A 99 9.15 -3.05 14.09
CA GLY A 99 8.97 -2.74 12.67
C GLY A 99 9.94 -3.54 11.80
N SER A 100 11.20 -3.65 12.20
CA SER A 100 12.21 -4.44 11.47
C SER A 100 11.88 -5.94 11.51
N VAL A 101 11.39 -6.45 12.63
CA VAL A 101 10.97 -7.86 12.74
C VAL A 101 9.78 -8.15 11.82
N LEU A 102 8.74 -7.31 11.86
CA LEU A 102 7.57 -7.48 10.97
C LEU A 102 7.98 -7.42 9.50
N MET A 103 8.87 -6.49 9.15
CA MET A 103 9.36 -6.33 7.79
C MET A 103 10.17 -7.55 7.33
N GLN A 104 11.08 -8.07 8.16
CA GLN A 104 11.84 -9.29 7.85
C GLN A 104 10.92 -10.49 7.61
N VAL A 105 9.91 -10.67 8.45
CA VAL A 105 8.92 -11.76 8.29
C VAL A 105 8.16 -11.61 6.98
N PHE A 106 7.70 -10.41 6.67
CA PHE A 106 6.97 -10.15 5.42
C PHE A 106 7.87 -10.40 4.20
N LEU A 107 9.05 -9.76 4.14
CA LEU A 107 9.96 -9.91 3.00
C LEU A 107 10.41 -11.36 2.80
N GLY A 108 10.67 -12.07 3.89
CA GLY A 108 10.96 -13.52 3.84
C GLY A 108 9.80 -14.34 3.28
N ALA A 109 8.57 -14.03 3.68
CA ALA A 109 7.39 -14.72 3.21
C ALA A 109 7.16 -14.50 1.70
N VAL A 110 7.19 -13.24 1.22
CA VAL A 110 6.98 -12.97 -0.21
C VAL A 110 8.12 -13.50 -1.08
N LYS A 111 9.37 -13.46 -0.59
CA LYS A 111 10.52 -14.09 -1.25
C LYS A 111 10.33 -15.61 -1.39
N SER A 112 9.82 -16.27 -0.36
CA SER A 112 9.63 -17.73 -0.36
C SER A 112 8.62 -18.22 -1.40
N VAL A 113 7.72 -17.33 -1.85
CA VAL A 113 6.74 -17.60 -2.93
C VAL A 113 7.17 -17.02 -4.28
N GLY A 114 8.43 -16.54 -4.39
CA GLY A 114 9.06 -16.18 -5.65
C GLY A 114 8.96 -14.69 -6.03
N ALA A 115 8.53 -13.82 -5.12
CA ALA A 115 8.59 -12.38 -5.39
C ALA A 115 10.04 -11.91 -5.52
N LYS A 116 10.35 -11.15 -6.58
CA LYS A 116 11.70 -10.62 -6.86
C LYS A 116 12.01 -9.34 -6.09
N GLY A 117 10.98 -8.65 -5.64
CA GLY A 117 11.08 -7.39 -4.92
C GLY A 117 9.73 -6.99 -4.34
N ALA A 118 9.77 -5.93 -3.54
CA ALA A 118 8.56 -5.34 -2.96
C ALA A 118 8.58 -3.82 -3.11
N HIS A 119 7.40 -3.23 -3.12
CA HIS A 119 7.21 -1.78 -3.10
C HIS A 119 6.23 -1.36 -2.00
N LEU A 120 6.29 -0.12 -1.64
CA LEU A 120 5.32 0.55 -0.79
C LEU A 120 5.23 2.03 -1.15
N ASP A 121 4.10 2.62 -0.83
CA ASP A 121 3.89 4.05 -0.95
C ASP A 121 3.85 4.71 0.42
N MET A 122 4.43 5.91 0.50
CA MET A 122 4.39 6.71 1.71
C MET A 122 4.27 8.20 1.39
N VAL A 123 3.71 8.96 2.33
CA VAL A 123 3.68 10.42 2.22
C VAL A 123 5.11 10.98 2.37
N GLN A 124 5.54 11.82 1.42
CA GLN A 124 6.91 12.38 1.38
C GLN A 124 7.31 13.12 2.67
N SER A 125 6.37 13.80 3.31
CA SER A 125 6.63 14.53 4.56
C SER A 125 6.89 13.64 5.78
N ASN A 126 6.62 12.33 5.69
CA ASN A 126 6.89 11.38 6.78
C ASN A 126 8.35 10.93 6.78
N THR A 127 9.25 11.85 7.17
CA THR A 127 10.70 11.61 7.18
C THR A 127 11.13 10.48 8.12
N SER A 128 10.39 10.27 9.22
CA SER A 128 10.69 9.18 10.16
C SER A 128 10.40 7.81 9.58
N ALA A 129 9.30 7.65 8.85
CA ALA A 129 9.00 6.42 8.12
C ALA A 129 10.03 6.18 7.01
N ARG A 130 10.41 7.23 6.29
CA ARG A 130 11.43 7.15 5.25
C ARG A 130 12.76 6.61 5.80
N ALA A 131 13.27 7.21 6.88
CA ALA A 131 14.50 6.74 7.52
C ALA A 131 14.42 5.29 8.01
N PHE A 132 13.22 4.84 8.46
CA PHE A 132 12.99 3.45 8.83
C PHE A 132 13.08 2.53 7.60
N TYR A 133 12.39 2.84 6.50
CA TYR A 133 12.41 2.02 5.29
C TYR A 133 13.79 1.96 4.65
N GLU A 134 14.51 3.08 4.57
CA GLU A 134 15.89 3.14 4.07
C GLU A 134 16.83 2.26 4.92
N LYS A 135 16.68 2.27 6.25
CA LYS A 135 17.41 1.37 7.15
C LYS A 135 17.11 -0.11 6.91
N VAL A 136 15.91 -0.45 6.48
CA VAL A 136 15.52 -1.83 6.12
C VAL A 136 16.07 -2.23 4.74
N GLY A 137 16.47 -1.27 3.92
CA GLY A 137 17.07 -1.49 2.60
C GLY A 137 16.20 -1.04 1.43
N PHE A 138 15.08 -0.38 1.71
CA PHE A 138 14.29 0.23 0.64
C PHE A 138 15.00 1.47 0.09
N GLN A 139 14.78 1.74 -1.17
CA GLN A 139 15.24 2.94 -1.86
C GLN A 139 14.09 3.56 -2.66
N VAL A 140 14.22 4.83 -3.02
CA VAL A 140 13.23 5.48 -3.88
C VAL A 140 13.15 4.74 -5.22
N CYS A 141 11.93 4.50 -5.69
CA CYS A 141 11.71 3.88 -6.99
C CYS A 141 12.41 4.72 -8.08
N PRO A 142 13.27 4.13 -8.94
CA PRO A 142 14.05 4.88 -9.92
C PRO A 142 13.21 5.37 -11.12
N HIS A 143 11.96 4.94 -11.23
CA HIS A 143 11.06 5.30 -12.32
C HIS A 143 10.26 6.57 -12.01
N VAL A 144 9.97 7.38 -13.02
CA VAL A 144 9.01 8.49 -12.91
C VAL A 144 7.60 7.92 -12.93
N LEU A 145 6.79 8.26 -11.92
CA LEU A 145 5.48 7.63 -11.67
C LEU A 145 4.29 8.59 -11.83
N ASP A 146 4.51 9.79 -12.34
CA ASP A 146 3.49 10.84 -12.49
C ASP A 146 3.33 11.31 -13.95
N ASP A 147 3.51 10.41 -14.89
CA ASP A 147 3.48 10.67 -16.34
C ASP A 147 4.47 11.78 -16.78
N GLY A 148 5.51 12.00 -15.99
CA GLY A 148 6.52 13.02 -16.22
C GLY A 148 6.16 14.42 -15.68
N ALA A 149 5.05 14.58 -14.97
CA ALA A 149 4.59 15.88 -14.46
C ALA A 149 5.60 16.52 -13.49
N SER A 150 6.18 15.75 -12.56
CA SER A 150 7.23 16.23 -11.65
C SER A 150 8.63 16.03 -12.21
N GLY A 151 8.83 15.07 -13.09
CA GLY A 151 10.13 14.60 -13.56
C GLY A 151 10.99 13.94 -12.46
N GLN A 152 10.44 13.69 -11.29
CA GLN A 152 11.16 13.14 -10.13
C GLN A 152 10.91 11.64 -10.02
N PRO A 153 11.96 10.80 -9.98
CA PRO A 153 11.80 9.37 -9.77
C PRO A 153 11.08 9.05 -8.46
N GLY A 154 10.18 8.07 -8.52
CA GLY A 154 9.44 7.57 -7.37
C GLY A 154 8.36 8.49 -6.82
N VAL A 155 8.23 9.70 -7.35
CA VAL A 155 7.26 10.70 -6.85
C VAL A 155 5.98 10.66 -7.67
N ASN A 156 4.84 10.67 -6.97
CA ASN A 156 3.51 10.88 -7.54
C ASN A 156 2.70 11.80 -6.60
N GLY A 157 2.61 13.08 -6.95
CA GLY A 157 1.99 14.09 -6.09
C GLY A 157 2.71 14.23 -4.74
N ILE A 158 2.00 13.99 -3.64
CA ILE A 158 2.54 14.03 -2.27
C ILE A 158 3.11 12.68 -1.78
N VAL A 159 3.04 11.67 -2.62
CA VAL A 159 3.46 10.29 -2.31
C VAL A 159 4.83 10.02 -2.92
N VAL A 160 5.64 9.23 -2.23
CA VAL A 160 6.86 8.64 -2.76
C VAL A 160 6.77 7.11 -2.66
N THR A 161 7.08 6.46 -3.76
CA THR A 161 7.17 5.00 -3.84
C THR A 161 8.58 4.55 -3.50
N LEU A 162 8.68 3.62 -2.56
CA LEU A 162 9.93 2.97 -2.19
C LEU A 162 9.92 1.50 -2.64
N VAL A 163 11.08 1.01 -3.05
CA VAL A 163 11.26 -0.35 -3.58
C VAL A 163 12.44 -1.06 -2.94
N ILE A 164 12.37 -2.39 -2.88
CA ILE A 164 13.47 -3.26 -2.42
C ILE A 164 13.53 -4.52 -3.29
N SER A 165 14.74 -4.93 -3.69
CA SER A 165 14.99 -6.24 -4.33
C SER A 165 15.16 -7.33 -3.26
N LEU A 166 14.73 -8.58 -3.55
CA LEU A 166 14.71 -9.72 -2.62
C LEU A 166 15.66 -10.84 -3.01
#